data_c0d490b22f5ebfc8694a4fbc645f29c0
#
_entry.id   c0d490b22f5ebfc8694a4fbc645f29c0
#
_cell.length_a   1.000
_cell.length_b   1.000
_cell.length_c   1.000
_cell.angle_alpha   90.00
_cell.angle_beta   90.00
_cell.angle_gamma   90.00
#
_symmetry.space_group_name_H-M   'P 1'
#
loop_
_entity.id
_entity.type
_entity.pdbx_description
1 polymer ?
#
loop_
_entity_poly.entity_id
_entity_poly.type
_entity_poly.pdbx_seq_one_letter_code
_entity_poly.pdbx_strand_id
1 'polypeptide(L)'
;VAAVRHRLFGRQGFTLLEVLVVGSLISAIAGFAIPVFQSFQVKNDLDIAANTIAASFRRAQTLATSSEGDSQWGVHIVTGSITLFQGTSFAARNAAYDEVFTVSATITPSGVGDVVFDRLTGEALSTGTVTLTASTGVVRTVAITSKGTVTY
;
A
#
# COMPACT_ATOMS: atom_id res chain seq x y z
N VAL A 1 16.79 -15.51 -74.28
CA VAL A 1 15.66 -14.89 -73.51
C VAL A 1 15.38 -15.79 -72.33
N ALA A 2 15.87 -15.41 -71.17
CA ALA A 2 15.66 -16.18 -69.88
C ALA A 2 14.36 -15.76 -69.27
N ALA A 3 13.39 -16.69 -69.13
CA ALA A 3 12.12 -16.47 -68.45
C ALA A 3 12.32 -16.54 -66.95
N VAL A 4 12.13 -15.42 -66.26
CA VAL A 4 12.10 -15.33 -64.78
C VAL A 4 10.78 -15.93 -64.28
N ARG A 5 10.86 -17.10 -63.66
CA ARG A 5 9.72 -17.71 -62.98
C ARG A 5 9.49 -16.98 -61.62
N HIS A 6 8.52 -16.10 -61.58
CA HIS A 6 7.96 -15.60 -60.32
C HIS A 6 7.34 -16.76 -59.55
N ARG A 7 7.96 -17.16 -58.40
CA ARG A 7 7.32 -18.03 -57.44
C ARG A 7 6.24 -17.19 -56.72
N LEU A 8 5.00 -17.45 -57.03
CA LEU A 8 3.88 -16.97 -56.26
C LEU A 8 3.93 -17.67 -54.92
N PHE A 9 4.32 -16.98 -53.87
CA PHE A 9 4.14 -17.43 -52.49
C PHE A 9 2.65 -17.58 -52.23
N GLY A 10 2.18 -18.84 -52.16
CA GLY A 10 0.78 -19.12 -51.82
C GLY A 10 0.43 -18.49 -50.48
N ARG A 11 -0.56 -17.61 -50.49
CA ARG A 11 -1.18 -17.11 -49.25
C ARG A 11 -1.88 -18.28 -48.57
N GLN A 12 -1.23 -18.88 -47.58
CA GLN A 12 -1.87 -19.88 -46.76
C GLN A 12 -2.76 -19.12 -45.76
N GLY A 13 -4.07 -19.29 -45.87
CA GLY A 13 -5.06 -18.77 -44.89
C GLY A 13 -5.08 -19.67 -43.65
N PHE A 14 -5.41 -19.09 -42.52
CA PHE A 14 -5.63 -19.83 -41.27
C PHE A 14 -6.80 -20.81 -41.41
N THR A 15 -6.64 -22.01 -40.87
CA THR A 15 -7.74 -23.00 -40.81
C THR A 15 -8.70 -22.64 -39.68
N LEU A 16 -9.96 -22.98 -39.81
CA LEU A 16 -10.98 -22.76 -38.79
C LEU A 16 -10.59 -23.49 -37.48
N LEU A 17 -9.99 -24.66 -37.59
CA LEU A 17 -9.47 -25.42 -36.44
C LEU A 17 -8.37 -24.66 -35.69
N GLU A 18 -7.43 -24.04 -36.40
CA GLU A 18 -6.35 -23.26 -35.81
C GLU A 18 -6.86 -22.07 -35.03
N VAL A 19 -7.85 -21.33 -35.57
CA VAL A 19 -8.48 -20.21 -34.87
C VAL A 19 -9.22 -20.68 -33.61
N LEU A 20 -9.91 -21.83 -33.65
CA LEU A 20 -10.59 -22.40 -32.50
C LEU A 20 -9.60 -22.83 -31.42
N VAL A 21 -8.50 -23.49 -31.79
CA VAL A 21 -7.46 -23.92 -30.82
C VAL A 21 -6.80 -22.72 -30.17
N VAL A 22 -6.40 -21.72 -30.96
CA VAL A 22 -5.80 -20.47 -30.42
C VAL A 22 -6.78 -19.73 -29.54
N GLY A 23 -8.04 -19.58 -29.95
CA GLY A 23 -9.10 -18.94 -29.15
C GLY A 23 -9.35 -19.65 -27.83
N SER A 24 -9.38 -20.98 -27.82
CA SER A 24 -9.54 -21.76 -26.58
C SER A 24 -8.34 -21.61 -25.64
N LEU A 25 -7.12 -21.58 -26.18
CA LEU A 25 -5.89 -21.40 -25.40
C LEU A 25 -5.84 -20.02 -24.75
N ILE A 26 -6.14 -18.96 -25.53
CA ILE A 26 -6.21 -17.58 -25.01
C ILE A 26 -7.26 -17.47 -23.91
N SER A 27 -8.46 -18.06 -24.12
CA SER A 27 -9.53 -18.03 -23.13
C SER A 27 -9.14 -18.75 -21.83
N ALA A 28 -8.43 -19.86 -21.92
CA ALA A 28 -7.92 -20.57 -20.75
C ALA A 28 -6.88 -19.72 -19.98
N ILE A 29 -5.92 -19.11 -20.65
CA ILE A 29 -4.91 -18.24 -20.02
C ILE A 29 -5.58 -17.02 -19.39
N ALA A 30 -6.52 -16.37 -20.06
CA ALA A 30 -7.23 -15.21 -19.53
C ALA A 30 -8.02 -15.53 -18.27
N GLY A 31 -8.61 -16.73 -18.18
CA GLY A 31 -9.38 -17.18 -17.03
C GLY A 31 -8.54 -17.29 -15.73
N PHE A 32 -7.27 -17.63 -15.83
CA PHE A 32 -6.37 -17.74 -14.67
C PHE A 32 -5.64 -16.44 -14.33
N ALA A 33 -5.46 -15.52 -15.28
CA ALA A 33 -4.67 -14.30 -15.08
C ALA A 33 -5.32 -13.34 -14.08
N ILE A 34 -6.63 -13.18 -14.09
CA ILE A 34 -7.35 -12.19 -13.28
C ILE A 34 -7.21 -12.45 -11.77
N PRO A 35 -7.50 -13.64 -11.22
CA PRO A 35 -7.41 -13.85 -9.76
C PRO A 35 -5.99 -13.77 -9.22
N VAL A 36 -5.00 -14.17 -10.04
CA VAL A 36 -3.58 -14.05 -9.66
C VAL A 36 -3.17 -12.61 -9.54
N PHE A 37 -3.55 -11.77 -10.50
CA PHE A 37 -3.23 -10.34 -10.47
C PHE A 37 -3.84 -9.62 -9.28
N GLN A 38 -5.09 -9.91 -8.94
CA GLN A 38 -5.78 -9.32 -7.78
C GLN A 38 -5.08 -9.64 -6.45
N SER A 39 -4.60 -10.87 -6.27
CA SER A 39 -3.89 -11.24 -5.05
C SER A 39 -2.53 -10.54 -4.91
N PHE A 40 -1.83 -10.27 -5.99
CA PHE A 40 -0.61 -9.46 -5.96
C PHE A 40 -0.89 -8.00 -5.61
N GLN A 41 -1.95 -7.42 -6.16
CA GLN A 41 -2.34 -6.03 -5.89
C GLN A 41 -2.67 -5.84 -4.40
N VAL A 42 -3.45 -6.74 -3.80
CA VAL A 42 -3.81 -6.66 -2.37
C VAL A 42 -2.57 -6.73 -1.47
N LYS A 43 -1.60 -7.61 -1.77
CA LYS A 43 -0.35 -7.68 -1.02
C LYS A 43 0.47 -6.39 -1.15
N ASN A 44 0.58 -5.86 -2.36
CA ASN A 44 1.28 -4.61 -2.61
C ASN A 44 0.64 -3.43 -1.85
N ASP A 45 -0.69 -3.34 -1.85
CA ASP A 45 -1.43 -2.30 -1.12
C ASP A 45 -1.18 -2.39 0.39
N LEU A 46 -1.14 -3.62 0.96
CA LEU A 46 -0.79 -3.84 2.37
C LEU A 46 0.65 -3.40 2.69
N ASP A 47 1.60 -3.75 1.83
CA ASP A 47 3.00 -3.39 2.03
C ASP A 47 3.19 -1.86 1.90
N ILE A 48 2.48 -1.20 0.98
CA ILE A 48 2.45 0.26 0.86
C ILE A 48 1.88 0.89 2.14
N ALA A 49 0.74 0.40 2.63
CA ALA A 49 0.11 0.94 3.84
C ALA A 49 1.02 0.77 5.08
N ALA A 50 1.63 -0.40 5.27
CA ALA A 50 2.55 -0.66 6.37
C ALA A 50 3.79 0.25 6.31
N ASN A 51 4.39 0.42 5.13
CA ASN A 51 5.52 1.31 4.92
C ASN A 51 5.14 2.78 5.16
N THR A 52 3.94 3.20 4.74
CA THR A 52 3.44 4.56 4.96
C THR A 52 3.27 4.84 6.46
N ILE A 53 2.69 3.89 7.22
CA ILE A 53 2.57 4.00 8.69
C ILE A 53 3.95 4.11 9.33
N ALA A 54 4.88 3.22 8.97
CA ALA A 54 6.23 3.23 9.53
C ALA A 54 6.98 4.52 9.21
N ALA A 55 6.84 5.05 8.00
CA ALA A 55 7.42 6.33 7.60
C ALA A 55 6.79 7.51 8.36
N SER A 56 5.46 7.51 8.53
CA SER A 56 4.73 8.52 9.28
C SER A 56 5.12 8.54 10.76
N PHE A 57 5.30 7.37 11.40
CA PHE A 57 5.80 7.28 12.77
C PHE A 57 7.20 7.87 12.92
N ARG A 58 8.14 7.50 12.03
CA ARG A 58 9.50 8.06 12.06
C ARG A 58 9.51 9.57 11.84
N ARG A 59 8.66 10.07 10.94
CA ARG A 59 8.51 11.50 10.69
C ARG A 59 7.93 12.22 11.89
N ALA A 60 6.85 11.70 12.51
CA ALA A 60 6.26 12.25 13.73
C ALA A 60 7.29 12.32 14.86
N GLN A 61 8.07 11.25 15.05
CA GLN A 61 9.14 11.20 16.03
C GLN A 61 10.21 12.27 15.77
N THR A 62 10.63 12.44 14.51
CA THR A 62 11.62 13.46 14.14
C THR A 62 11.09 14.87 14.40
N LEU A 63 9.86 15.17 14.05
CA LEU A 63 9.22 16.47 14.29
C LEU A 63 9.05 16.75 15.78
N ALA A 64 8.69 15.74 16.58
CA ALA A 64 8.58 15.84 18.02
C ALA A 64 9.94 16.09 18.69
N THR A 65 10.99 15.36 18.30
CA THR A 65 12.36 15.55 18.82
C THR A 65 12.95 16.89 18.42
N SER A 66 12.68 17.39 17.22
CA SER A 66 13.10 18.72 16.80
C SER A 66 12.29 19.86 17.42
N SER A 67 11.26 19.52 18.21
CA SER A 67 10.31 20.48 18.80
C SER A 67 9.66 21.40 17.76
N GLU A 68 9.38 20.88 16.59
CA GLU A 68 8.74 21.63 15.52
C GLU A 68 7.40 22.19 15.99
N GLY A 69 7.24 23.52 15.88
CA GLY A 69 6.07 24.24 16.37
C GLY A 69 5.85 24.18 17.90
N ASP A 70 6.88 23.87 18.70
CA ASP A 70 6.85 23.77 20.16
C ASP A 70 5.75 22.83 20.68
N SER A 71 5.49 21.72 19.96
CA SER A 71 4.35 20.82 20.19
C SER A 71 4.75 19.34 20.07
N GLN A 72 3.86 18.49 20.55
CA GLN A 72 3.88 17.06 20.27
C GLN A 72 3.42 16.80 18.85
N TRP A 73 3.82 15.66 18.30
CA TRP A 73 3.40 15.20 16.99
C TRP A 73 2.87 13.77 17.07
N GLY A 74 1.86 13.46 16.29
CA GLY A 74 1.26 12.13 16.30
C GLY A 74 0.81 11.66 14.94
N VAL A 75 0.41 10.39 14.90
CA VAL A 75 -0.17 9.74 13.72
C VAL A 75 -1.50 9.11 14.09
N HIS A 76 -2.52 9.45 13.33
CA HIS A 76 -3.87 8.89 13.40
C HIS A 76 -4.11 7.96 12.23
N ILE A 77 -4.56 6.74 12.49
CA ILE A 77 -4.72 5.68 11.51
C ILE A 77 -6.16 5.22 11.47
N VAL A 78 -6.80 5.42 10.33
CA VAL A 78 -8.16 4.94 10.06
C VAL A 78 -8.23 4.28 8.69
N THR A 79 -9.32 3.57 8.43
CA THR A 79 -9.55 2.97 7.11
C THR A 79 -9.52 4.06 6.02
N GLY A 80 -8.66 3.86 5.03
CA GLY A 80 -8.53 4.77 3.90
C GLY A 80 -7.58 5.94 4.09
N SER A 81 -7.12 6.26 5.33
CA SER A 81 -6.20 7.37 5.55
C SER A 81 -5.31 7.22 6.78
N ILE A 82 -4.11 7.80 6.66
CA ILE A 82 -3.14 7.96 7.73
C ILE A 82 -2.87 9.46 7.82
N THR A 83 -3.08 10.06 8.99
CA THR A 83 -2.89 11.50 9.19
C THR A 83 -1.76 11.74 10.17
N LEU A 84 -0.71 12.40 9.74
CA LEU A 84 0.31 13.00 10.61
C LEU A 84 -0.24 14.33 11.12
N PHE A 85 -0.24 14.56 12.41
CA PHE A 85 -0.82 15.75 13.02
C PHE A 85 0.06 16.35 14.10
N GLN A 86 -0.09 17.66 14.32
CA GLN A 86 0.53 18.41 15.40
C GLN A 86 -0.45 18.57 16.57
N GLY A 87 -0.09 18.09 17.75
CA GLY A 87 -0.92 18.23 18.97
C GLY A 87 -0.79 17.06 19.93
N THR A 88 -1.44 17.21 21.07
CA THR A 88 -1.43 16.20 22.16
C THR A 88 -2.37 15.01 21.90
N SER A 89 -3.32 15.17 20.97
CA SER A 89 -4.24 14.13 20.51
C SER A 89 -4.83 14.52 19.16
N PHE A 90 -5.38 13.56 18.41
CA PHE A 90 -6.03 13.85 17.15
C PHE A 90 -7.22 14.82 17.28
N ALA A 91 -7.97 14.74 18.39
CA ALA A 91 -9.09 15.65 18.66
C ALA A 91 -8.65 17.09 18.98
N ALA A 92 -7.48 17.27 19.61
CA ALA A 92 -6.94 18.57 20.01
C ALA A 92 -5.81 19.07 19.07
N ARG A 93 -5.76 18.54 17.85
CA ARG A 93 -4.69 18.87 16.89
C ARG A 93 -4.86 20.24 16.26
N ASN A 94 -3.77 20.77 15.76
CA ASN A 94 -3.81 21.91 14.85
C ASN A 94 -3.93 21.42 13.40
N ALA A 95 -5.15 21.43 12.87
CA ALA A 95 -5.46 20.90 11.55
C ALA A 95 -4.73 21.59 10.39
N ALA A 96 -4.14 22.79 10.62
CA ALA A 96 -3.34 23.49 9.60
C ALA A 96 -2.04 22.75 9.26
N TYR A 97 -1.60 21.84 10.14
CA TYR A 97 -0.37 21.05 9.97
C TYR A 97 -0.65 19.58 9.66
N ASP A 98 -1.89 19.22 9.38
CA ASP A 98 -2.24 17.84 9.01
C ASP A 98 -1.62 17.47 7.67
N GLU A 99 -0.89 16.34 7.66
CA GLU A 99 -0.46 15.68 6.44
C GLU A 99 -1.24 14.38 6.28
N VAL A 100 -2.09 14.32 5.28
CA VAL A 100 -2.97 13.16 5.04
C VAL A 100 -2.42 12.30 3.90
N PHE A 101 -2.16 11.02 4.22
CA PHE A 101 -1.75 10.01 3.25
C PHE A 101 -2.93 9.09 2.98
N THR A 102 -3.38 9.04 1.74
CA THR A 102 -4.45 8.12 1.34
C THR A 102 -3.90 6.71 1.14
N VAL A 103 -4.54 5.73 1.75
CA VAL A 103 -4.26 4.30 1.57
C VAL A 103 -5.51 3.58 1.09
N SER A 104 -5.35 2.34 0.62
CA SER A 104 -6.48 1.58 0.10
C SER A 104 -7.56 1.36 1.18
N ALA A 105 -8.81 1.71 0.88
CA ALA A 105 -9.95 1.52 1.77
C ALA A 105 -10.34 0.03 1.95
N THR A 106 -9.73 -0.87 1.18
CA THR A 106 -9.90 -2.33 1.34
C THR A 106 -9.10 -2.90 2.49
N ILE A 107 -8.25 -2.06 3.12
CA ILE A 107 -7.43 -2.41 4.26
C ILE A 107 -8.09 -1.85 5.53
N THR A 108 -8.37 -2.74 6.47
CA THR A 108 -8.94 -2.38 7.78
C THR A 108 -7.83 -2.39 8.82
N PRO A 109 -7.48 -1.23 9.40
CA PRO A 109 -6.57 -1.15 10.52
C PRO A 109 -7.27 -1.56 11.82
N SER A 110 -6.53 -2.19 12.74
CA SER A 110 -6.97 -2.52 14.09
C SER A 110 -5.80 -2.43 15.07
N GLY A 111 -6.10 -2.38 16.36
CA GLY A 111 -5.10 -2.18 17.41
C GLY A 111 -4.93 -0.71 17.76
N VAL A 112 -3.70 -0.20 17.82
CA VAL A 112 -3.44 1.20 18.20
C VAL A 112 -3.77 2.12 17.02
N GLY A 113 -4.81 2.96 17.19
CA GLY A 113 -5.25 3.91 16.16
C GLY A 113 -4.51 5.26 16.20
N ASP A 114 -4.10 5.68 17.41
CA ASP A 114 -3.40 6.95 17.65
C ASP A 114 -2.07 6.71 18.35
N VAL A 115 -1.00 7.25 17.77
CA VAL A 115 0.31 7.27 18.40
C VAL A 115 0.79 8.71 18.46
N VAL A 116 1.10 9.20 19.65
CA VAL A 116 1.64 10.53 19.88
C VAL A 116 3.06 10.40 20.43
N PHE A 117 3.96 11.21 19.93
CA PHE A 117 5.36 11.28 20.36
C PHE A 117 5.57 12.51 21.23
N ASP A 118 6.22 12.29 22.35
CA ASP A 118 6.53 13.35 23.29
C ASP A 118 7.55 14.33 22.71
N ARG A 119 7.34 15.59 23.02
CA ARG A 119 8.23 16.67 22.60
C ARG A 119 9.61 16.52 23.24
N LEU A 120 10.66 16.78 22.48
CA LEU A 120 12.08 16.68 22.84
C LEU A 120 12.60 15.25 22.96
N THR A 121 11.87 14.35 23.61
CA THR A 121 12.34 12.98 23.82
C THR A 121 12.06 12.09 22.61
N GLY A 122 10.97 12.35 21.86
CA GLY A 122 10.51 11.50 20.77
C GLY A 122 10.06 10.11 21.25
N GLU A 123 9.80 9.95 22.54
CA GLU A 123 9.24 8.71 23.09
C GLU A 123 7.76 8.61 22.72
N ALA A 124 7.32 7.41 22.36
CA ALA A 124 5.92 7.18 22.06
C ALA A 124 5.12 7.10 23.37
N LEU A 125 4.09 7.95 23.51
CA LEU A 125 3.17 7.96 24.66
C LEU A 125 2.20 6.78 24.61
N SER A 126 1.93 6.24 23.41
CA SER A 126 1.12 5.03 23.18
C SER A 126 1.98 4.00 22.48
N THR A 127 2.01 2.78 23.01
CA THR A 127 2.77 1.66 22.43
C THR A 127 1.81 0.54 22.05
N GLY A 128 2.24 -0.28 21.11
CA GLY A 128 1.44 -1.44 20.70
C GLY A 128 1.64 -1.80 19.23
N THR A 129 0.67 -2.54 18.72
CA THR A 129 0.72 -3.04 17.34
C THR A 129 -0.49 -2.52 16.56
N VAL A 130 -0.22 -2.01 15.38
CA VAL A 130 -1.22 -1.75 14.35
C VAL A 130 -1.27 -2.98 13.45
N THR A 131 -2.44 -3.58 13.35
CA THR A 131 -2.67 -4.74 12.49
C THR A 131 -3.49 -4.28 11.28
N LEU A 132 -2.96 -4.47 10.10
CA LEU A 132 -3.60 -4.17 8.82
C LEU A 132 -4.15 -5.46 8.23
N THR A 133 -5.44 -5.55 8.04
CA THR A 133 -6.11 -6.72 7.46
C THR A 133 -6.72 -6.34 6.13
N ALA A 134 -6.33 -7.05 5.08
CA ALA A 134 -6.95 -6.91 3.77
C ALA A 134 -8.25 -7.69 3.67
N SER A 135 -9.11 -7.33 2.71
CA SER A 135 -10.36 -8.05 2.41
C SER A 135 -10.18 -9.53 2.08
N THR A 136 -8.98 -9.93 1.65
CA THR A 136 -8.59 -11.32 1.37
C THR A 136 -8.13 -12.10 2.60
N GLY A 137 -8.11 -11.47 3.79
CA GLY A 137 -7.62 -12.07 5.05
C GLY A 137 -6.10 -12.02 5.22
N VAL A 138 -5.34 -11.47 4.27
CA VAL A 138 -3.90 -11.27 4.43
C VAL A 138 -3.66 -10.15 5.45
N VAL A 139 -2.68 -10.35 6.33
CA VAL A 139 -2.39 -9.46 7.46
C VAL A 139 -0.96 -8.95 7.40
N ARG A 140 -0.75 -7.68 7.80
CA ARG A 140 0.54 -7.08 8.13
C ARG A 140 0.45 -6.38 9.48
N THR A 141 1.55 -6.40 10.21
CA THR A 141 1.62 -5.77 11.54
C THR A 141 2.74 -4.74 11.57
N VAL A 142 2.46 -3.61 12.19
CA VAL A 142 3.44 -2.56 12.47
C VAL A 142 3.45 -2.34 13.98
N ALA A 143 4.54 -2.66 14.65
CA ALA A 143 4.66 -2.49 16.08
C ALA A 143 5.49 -1.25 16.41
N ILE A 144 5.09 -0.54 17.47
CA ILE A 144 5.80 0.60 18.02
C ILE A 144 6.13 0.39 19.50
N THR A 145 7.37 0.65 19.86
CA THR A 145 7.85 0.59 21.24
C THR A 145 7.83 1.97 21.90
N SER A 146 7.97 2.02 23.24
CA SER A 146 8.06 3.28 23.99
C SER A 146 9.20 4.18 23.53
N LYS A 147 10.29 3.61 23.01
CA LYS A 147 11.41 4.36 22.44
C LYS A 147 11.12 4.91 21.03
N GLY A 148 9.92 4.68 20.49
CA GLY A 148 9.56 5.08 19.14
C GLY A 148 10.17 4.18 18.05
N THR A 149 10.76 3.03 18.41
CA THR A 149 11.25 2.06 17.42
C THR A 149 10.10 1.37 16.75
N VAL A 150 10.11 1.35 15.41
CA VAL A 150 9.09 0.77 14.55
C VAL A 150 9.61 -0.51 13.93
N THR A 151 8.87 -1.61 14.07
CA THR A 151 9.12 -2.91 13.44
C THR A 151 7.90 -3.37 12.65
N TYR A 152 8.10 -3.97 11.47
CA TYR A 152 7.02 -4.44 10.57
C TYR A 152 7.51 -5.58 9.68
#